data_53c4bb8214bb74f61ba6f14ed8cdf8a0
#
_entry.id   53c4bb8214bb74f61ba6f14ed8cdf8a0
#
_cell.length_a   1.000
_cell.length_b   1.000
_cell.length_c   1.000
_cell.angle_alpha   90.00
_cell.angle_beta   90.00
_cell.angle_gamma   90.00
#
_symmetry.space_group_name_H-M   'P 1'
#
loop_
_entity.id
_entity.type
_entity.pdbx_description
1 polymer ?
#
loop_
_entity_poly.entity_id
_entity_poly.type
_entity_poly.pdbx_seq_one_letter_code
_entity_poly.pdbx_strand_id
1 'polypeptide(L)'
;MMLYRMLAINVDGTLLRSNGRIQSGTKEAIEYVRKKEVYVTLVTSRNFPSAKKIAKALKLDSHIITHNGAFIGNSLDQPIYQNRLSEEMTFNIVQVLENFECNIRLLHERFSVGNKMKMPGNIIAKAVLGSGDPLFYPMQFVDSLGDYLLDNPVAPPKLEAFFTNEKEFNNAYQTLTEAFPDITVSNVDNQRQKLEIGPRGVSKLTGLRILSQQLGIPLSKTVVIGDSPGDMPMIEAAGLGVAMWNSPKEVKKVADWVTRSNDQNGVAYMIKEHFRKQQRIDFLRTIKIEK
;
A
#
# COMPACT_ATOMS: atom_id res chain seq x y z
N MET A 1 -11.62 -12.34 -26.41
CA MET A 1 -10.54 -12.31 -25.41
C MET A 1 -10.56 -10.96 -24.75
N MET A 2 -10.62 -10.90 -23.40
CA MET A 2 -10.67 -9.64 -22.68
C MET A 2 -9.32 -8.93 -22.77
N LEU A 3 -9.33 -7.63 -23.09
CA LEU A 3 -8.12 -6.83 -23.21
C LEU A 3 -7.91 -6.05 -21.90
N TYR A 4 -6.90 -6.40 -21.15
CA TYR A 4 -6.51 -5.66 -19.95
C TYR A 4 -5.59 -4.49 -20.32
N ARG A 5 -5.85 -3.33 -19.71
CA ARG A 5 -5.13 -2.08 -19.96
C ARG A 5 -4.30 -1.59 -18.77
N MET A 6 -4.58 -2.12 -17.58
CA MET A 6 -3.84 -1.78 -16.37
C MET A 6 -3.52 -3.07 -15.58
N LEU A 7 -2.35 -3.07 -14.94
CA LEU A 7 -1.90 -4.07 -13.99
C LEU A 7 -1.53 -3.36 -12.67
N ALA A 8 -2.29 -3.61 -11.63
CA ALA A 8 -2.08 -3.08 -10.30
C ALA A 8 -1.51 -4.18 -9.38
N ILE A 9 -0.34 -3.94 -8.79
CA ILE A 9 0.42 -4.95 -8.06
C ILE A 9 0.63 -4.50 -6.62
N ASN A 10 0.19 -5.31 -5.65
CA ASN A 10 0.61 -5.12 -4.26
C ASN A 10 2.12 -5.38 -4.11
N VAL A 11 2.75 -4.76 -3.12
CA VAL A 11 4.21 -4.84 -2.96
C VAL A 11 4.61 -5.97 -2.02
N ASP A 12 4.26 -5.86 -0.75
CA ASP A 12 4.66 -6.81 0.29
C ASP A 12 3.85 -8.10 0.19
N GLY A 13 4.52 -9.25 0.27
CA GLY A 13 3.88 -10.56 0.10
C GLY A 13 3.41 -10.90 -1.32
N THR A 14 3.51 -9.95 -2.27
CA THR A 14 3.13 -10.12 -3.68
C THR A 14 4.31 -9.92 -4.61
N LEU A 15 4.75 -8.67 -4.81
CA LEU A 15 5.87 -8.34 -5.70
C LEU A 15 7.23 -8.73 -5.10
N LEU A 16 7.39 -8.49 -3.80
CA LEU A 16 8.61 -8.80 -3.07
C LEU A 16 8.55 -10.22 -2.52
N ARG A 17 9.69 -10.91 -2.60
CA ARG A 17 9.93 -12.17 -1.89
C ARG A 17 9.95 -11.95 -0.38
N SER A 18 9.89 -13.05 0.38
CA SER A 18 10.03 -13.05 1.84
C SER A 18 11.36 -12.42 2.33
N ASN A 19 12.39 -12.37 1.49
CA ASN A 19 13.66 -11.70 1.77
C ASN A 19 13.70 -10.22 1.31
N GLY A 20 12.58 -9.61 0.93
CA GLY A 20 12.46 -8.23 0.50
C GLY A 20 13.02 -7.91 -0.90
N ARG A 21 13.39 -8.91 -1.71
CA ARG A 21 13.97 -8.70 -3.05
C ARG A 21 12.97 -8.98 -4.16
N ILE A 22 13.13 -8.32 -5.30
CA ILE A 22 12.37 -8.61 -6.54
C ILE A 22 13.15 -9.63 -7.36
N GLN A 23 12.48 -10.68 -7.81
CA GLN A 23 13.07 -11.71 -8.68
C GLN A 23 13.31 -11.17 -10.09
N SER A 24 14.37 -11.65 -10.77
CA SER A 24 14.66 -11.27 -12.17
C SER A 24 13.51 -11.58 -13.11
N GLY A 25 12.94 -12.79 -13.01
CA GLY A 25 11.81 -13.20 -13.83
C GLY A 25 10.57 -12.33 -13.64
N THR A 26 10.36 -11.76 -12.44
CA THR A 26 9.28 -10.80 -12.20
C THR A 26 9.56 -9.44 -12.88
N LYS A 27 10.81 -8.96 -12.84
CA LYS A 27 11.22 -7.73 -13.55
C LYS A 27 11.02 -7.87 -15.07
N GLU A 28 11.48 -8.99 -15.64
CA GLU A 28 11.33 -9.28 -17.06
C GLU A 28 9.86 -9.38 -17.50
N ALA A 29 9.01 -10.03 -16.69
CA ALA A 29 7.58 -10.13 -16.95
C ALA A 29 6.89 -8.77 -16.92
N ILE A 30 7.22 -7.90 -15.95
CA ILE A 30 6.68 -6.54 -15.88
C ILE A 30 7.15 -5.71 -17.07
N GLU A 31 8.41 -5.79 -17.47
CA GLU A 31 8.91 -5.12 -18.67
C GLU A 31 8.19 -5.61 -19.94
N TYR A 32 7.94 -6.92 -20.05
CA TYR A 32 7.16 -7.50 -21.17
C TYR A 32 5.75 -6.91 -21.27
N VAL A 33 5.03 -6.76 -20.14
CA VAL A 33 3.68 -6.19 -20.10
C VAL A 33 3.71 -4.70 -20.47
N ARG A 34 4.71 -3.96 -19.99
CA ARG A 34 4.91 -2.55 -20.34
C ARG A 34 5.15 -2.35 -21.84
N LYS A 35 5.93 -3.24 -22.48
CA LYS A 35 6.14 -3.22 -23.95
C LYS A 35 4.85 -3.47 -24.75
N LYS A 36 3.80 -3.99 -24.10
CA LYS A 36 2.44 -4.11 -24.66
C LYS A 36 1.56 -2.90 -24.31
N GLU A 37 2.13 -1.85 -23.72
CA GLU A 37 1.46 -0.60 -23.33
C GLU A 37 0.36 -0.78 -22.28
N VAL A 38 0.46 -1.84 -21.51
CA VAL A 38 -0.34 -1.99 -20.31
C VAL A 38 0.24 -1.06 -19.24
N TYR A 39 -0.61 -0.24 -18.64
CA TYR A 39 -0.22 0.63 -17.55
C TYR A 39 0.05 -0.21 -16.29
N VAL A 40 1.26 -0.16 -15.77
CA VAL A 40 1.64 -0.91 -14.56
C VAL A 40 1.75 0.06 -13.39
N THR A 41 1.04 -0.22 -12.30
CA THR A 41 1.09 0.58 -11.07
C THR A 41 1.35 -0.30 -9.85
N LEU A 42 1.97 0.27 -8.82
CA LEU A 42 2.10 -0.34 -7.50
C LEU A 42 1.00 0.18 -6.59
N VAL A 43 0.44 -0.69 -5.75
CA VAL A 43 -0.57 -0.34 -4.74
C VAL A 43 -0.10 -0.89 -3.40
N THR A 44 0.22 -0.01 -2.44
CA THR A 44 0.90 -0.44 -1.22
C THR A 44 0.53 0.40 0.01
N SER A 45 0.68 -0.20 1.20
CA SER A 45 0.63 0.52 2.48
C SER A 45 1.92 1.30 2.78
N ARG A 46 3.00 1.03 2.03
CA ARG A 46 4.30 1.69 2.22
C ARG A 46 4.21 3.20 2.00
N ASN A 47 5.17 3.92 2.60
CA ASN A 47 5.38 5.34 2.29
C ASN A 47 5.86 5.54 0.84
N PHE A 48 5.69 6.76 0.33
CA PHE A 48 6.01 7.07 -1.06
C PHE A 48 7.50 6.87 -1.39
N PRO A 49 8.50 7.32 -0.59
CA PRO A 49 9.92 7.09 -0.87
C PRO A 49 10.28 5.61 -1.00
N SER A 50 9.74 4.75 -0.12
CA SER A 50 9.95 3.30 -0.17
C SER A 50 9.37 2.68 -1.44
N ALA A 51 8.13 3.01 -1.78
CA ALA A 51 7.47 2.53 -3.00
C ALA A 51 8.16 3.06 -4.27
N LYS A 52 8.61 4.31 -4.27
CA LYS A 52 9.36 4.93 -5.38
C LYS A 52 10.66 4.21 -5.68
N LYS A 53 11.39 3.76 -4.65
CA LYS A 53 12.61 2.95 -4.82
C LYS A 53 12.30 1.64 -5.55
N ILE A 54 11.19 1.00 -5.21
CA ILE A 54 10.74 -0.24 -5.85
C ILE A 54 10.32 0.02 -7.31
N ALA A 55 9.52 1.06 -7.55
CA ALA A 55 9.13 1.48 -8.90
C ALA A 55 10.34 1.75 -9.78
N LYS A 56 11.36 2.44 -9.25
CA LYS A 56 12.63 2.71 -9.93
C LYS A 56 13.38 1.43 -10.30
N ALA A 57 13.40 0.42 -9.40
CA ALA A 57 14.02 -0.88 -9.66
C ALA A 57 13.31 -1.69 -10.76
N LEU A 58 12.03 -1.37 -11.02
CA LEU A 58 11.20 -1.92 -12.10
C LEU A 58 11.17 -0.99 -13.35
N LYS A 59 11.88 0.13 -13.32
CA LYS A 59 11.87 1.17 -14.36
C LYS A 59 10.44 1.70 -14.65
N LEU A 60 9.60 1.81 -13.62
CA LEU A 60 8.25 2.35 -13.73
C LEU A 60 8.28 3.88 -13.58
N ASP A 61 7.70 4.58 -14.55
CA ASP A 61 7.47 6.03 -14.53
C ASP A 61 5.99 6.37 -14.25
N SER A 62 5.17 5.36 -14.00
CA SER A 62 3.75 5.46 -13.70
C SER A 62 3.50 6.05 -12.31
N HIS A 63 2.29 6.57 -12.10
CA HIS A 63 1.84 6.91 -10.76
C HIS A 63 1.74 5.64 -9.90
N ILE A 64 2.10 5.76 -8.64
CA ILE A 64 2.03 4.70 -7.64
C ILE A 64 1.07 5.11 -6.53
N ILE A 65 0.35 4.14 -6.00
CA ILE A 65 -0.63 4.31 -4.92
C ILE A 65 0.03 3.85 -3.63
N THR A 66 0.18 4.77 -2.68
CA THR A 66 0.91 4.55 -1.42
C THR A 66 0.06 4.95 -0.20
N HIS A 67 0.56 4.68 1.01
CA HIS A 67 -0.16 4.98 2.26
C HIS A 67 -1.60 4.41 2.25
N ASN A 68 -1.78 3.16 1.78
CA ASN A 68 -3.09 2.52 1.65
C ASN A 68 -4.09 3.25 0.72
N GLY A 69 -3.62 4.06 -0.22
CA GLY A 69 -4.47 4.83 -1.12
C GLY A 69 -4.58 6.30 -0.78
N ALA A 70 -3.98 6.76 0.32
CA ALA A 70 -4.03 8.15 0.74
C ALA A 70 -3.16 9.09 -0.12
N PHE A 71 -2.19 8.55 -0.85
CA PHE A 71 -1.31 9.33 -1.71
C PHE A 71 -1.08 8.63 -3.05
N ILE A 72 -1.28 9.35 -4.16
CA ILE A 72 -1.06 8.87 -5.53
C ILE A 72 -0.18 9.87 -6.27
N GLY A 73 0.98 9.43 -6.75
CA GLY A 73 1.88 10.29 -7.50
C GLY A 73 3.02 9.53 -8.14
N ASN A 74 3.73 10.19 -9.03
CA ASN A 74 5.03 9.75 -9.56
C ASN A 74 6.18 10.59 -8.97
N SER A 75 5.86 11.69 -8.31
CA SER A 75 6.77 12.54 -7.55
C SER A 75 6.11 13.01 -6.25
N LEU A 76 6.92 13.52 -5.31
CA LEU A 76 6.43 14.09 -4.05
C LEU A 76 5.82 15.48 -4.23
N ASP A 77 6.26 16.20 -5.27
CA ASP A 77 5.92 17.61 -5.44
C ASP A 77 4.66 17.81 -6.29
N GLN A 78 4.28 16.82 -7.08
CA GLN A 78 3.10 16.86 -7.95
C GLN A 78 2.29 15.55 -7.84
N PRO A 79 1.68 15.27 -6.69
CA PRO A 79 0.74 14.15 -6.58
C PRO A 79 -0.54 14.48 -7.34
N ILE A 80 -1.15 13.45 -7.94
CA ILE A 80 -2.49 13.60 -8.54
C ILE A 80 -3.61 13.45 -7.51
N TYR A 81 -3.31 12.89 -6.35
CA TYR A 81 -4.23 12.76 -5.22
C TYR A 81 -3.47 12.67 -3.91
N GLN A 82 -4.00 13.34 -2.89
CA GLN A 82 -3.58 13.18 -1.51
C GLN A 82 -4.78 13.38 -0.58
N ASN A 83 -4.90 12.54 0.43
CA ASN A 83 -5.84 12.67 1.52
C ASN A 83 -5.09 12.52 2.86
N ARG A 84 -5.35 13.42 3.79
CA ARG A 84 -4.58 13.53 5.03
C ARG A 84 -5.53 13.66 6.22
N LEU A 85 -5.10 13.18 7.36
CA LEU A 85 -5.67 13.61 8.63
C LEU A 85 -5.39 15.12 8.80
N SER A 86 -6.33 15.87 9.33
CA SER A 86 -6.05 17.25 9.69
C SER A 86 -5.03 17.33 10.84
N GLU A 87 -4.36 18.46 11.02
CA GLU A 87 -3.43 18.68 12.12
C GLU A 87 -4.11 18.47 13.47
N GLU A 88 -5.31 19.03 13.63
CA GLU A 88 -6.14 18.87 14.83
C GLU A 88 -6.52 17.41 15.08
N MET A 89 -7.00 16.71 14.05
CA MET A 89 -7.34 15.28 14.15
C MET A 89 -6.12 14.44 14.51
N THR A 90 -4.96 14.74 13.91
CA THR A 90 -3.68 14.08 14.21
C THR A 90 -3.30 14.24 15.65
N PHE A 91 -3.36 15.46 16.17
CA PHE A 91 -3.07 15.78 17.56
C PHE A 91 -4.01 15.02 18.51
N ASN A 92 -5.32 15.08 18.28
CA ASN A 92 -6.31 14.42 19.12
C ASN A 92 -6.15 12.90 19.14
N ILE A 93 -5.86 12.27 18.00
CA ILE A 93 -5.58 10.83 17.92
C ILE A 93 -4.32 10.47 18.71
N VAL A 94 -3.26 11.27 18.59
CA VAL A 94 -2.01 11.06 19.33
C VAL A 94 -2.24 11.20 20.83
N GLN A 95 -2.98 12.20 21.28
CA GLN A 95 -3.34 12.39 22.69
C GLN A 95 -4.08 11.18 23.26
N VAL A 96 -4.99 10.58 22.50
CA VAL A 96 -5.67 9.34 22.91
C VAL A 96 -4.69 8.18 22.96
N LEU A 97 -3.86 8.00 21.93
CA LEU A 97 -2.90 6.89 21.86
C LEU A 97 -1.81 6.94 22.93
N GLU A 98 -1.39 8.13 23.38
CA GLU A 98 -0.39 8.29 24.45
C GLU A 98 -0.89 7.80 25.84
N ASN A 99 -2.20 7.52 26.00
CA ASN A 99 -2.74 6.87 27.20
C ASN A 99 -2.60 5.33 27.18
N PHE A 100 -2.13 4.74 26.07
CA PHE A 100 -1.90 3.31 25.92
C PHE A 100 -0.41 2.98 25.85
N GLU A 101 -0.04 1.78 26.25
CA GLU A 101 1.34 1.29 26.09
C GLU A 101 1.62 0.93 24.63
N CYS A 102 1.84 1.94 23.80
CA CYS A 102 2.12 1.74 22.38
C CYS A 102 3.24 2.63 21.87
N ASN A 103 3.82 2.20 20.74
CA ASN A 103 4.69 3.04 19.94
C ASN A 103 3.88 3.66 18.80
N ILE A 104 3.85 4.97 18.76
CA ILE A 104 3.13 5.75 17.76
C ILE A 104 4.13 6.22 16.71
N ARG A 105 3.73 6.14 15.44
CA ARG A 105 4.51 6.63 14.32
C ARG A 105 3.62 7.43 13.37
N LEU A 106 3.96 8.69 13.20
CA LEU A 106 3.40 9.57 12.20
C LEU A 106 4.17 9.36 10.89
N LEU A 107 3.47 9.05 9.81
CA LEU A 107 4.05 8.80 8.50
C LEU A 107 3.60 9.89 7.53
N HIS A 108 4.48 10.84 7.26
CA HIS A 108 4.33 11.82 6.20
C HIS A 108 5.01 11.30 4.93
N GLU A 109 4.69 11.77 3.75
CA GLU A 109 5.34 11.29 2.51
C GLU A 109 6.81 11.73 2.39
N ARG A 110 7.27 12.68 3.20
CA ARG A 110 8.64 13.21 3.20
C ARG A 110 9.47 12.79 4.41
N PHE A 111 8.81 12.48 5.54
CA PHE A 111 9.47 12.16 6.82
C PHE A 111 8.56 11.32 7.72
N SER A 112 9.10 10.82 8.80
CA SER A 112 8.30 10.25 9.89
C SER A 112 8.79 10.75 11.25
N VAL A 113 7.83 10.84 12.20
CA VAL A 113 8.10 11.15 13.61
C VAL A 113 7.45 10.09 14.46
N GLY A 114 8.12 9.63 15.49
CA GLY A 114 7.59 8.65 16.44
C GLY A 114 7.99 8.98 17.87
N ASN A 115 7.22 8.45 18.83
CA ASN A 115 7.63 8.52 20.24
C ASN A 115 8.77 7.54 20.50
N LYS A 116 9.65 7.88 21.45
CA LYS A 116 10.70 6.98 21.93
C LYS A 116 10.04 5.79 22.65
N MET A 117 10.47 4.58 22.30
CA MET A 117 9.98 3.38 22.97
C MET A 117 10.68 3.16 24.30
N LYS A 118 9.91 2.82 25.33
CA LYS A 118 10.43 2.28 26.62
C LYS A 118 10.74 0.76 26.51
N MET A 119 11.12 0.26 25.31
CA MET A 119 11.29 -1.16 25.04
C MET A 119 12.74 -1.62 24.91
N PRO A 120 13.07 -2.92 25.17
CA PRO A 120 14.40 -3.48 24.96
C PRO A 120 14.83 -3.34 23.50
N GLY A 121 16.07 -2.89 23.25
CA GLY A 121 16.62 -2.44 21.95
C GLY A 121 16.48 -3.42 20.77
N ASN A 122 16.29 -4.72 21.01
CA ASN A 122 16.15 -5.72 19.94
C ASN A 122 14.80 -5.66 19.20
N ILE A 123 13.76 -5.08 19.83
CA ILE A 123 12.43 -4.95 19.23
C ILE A 123 12.34 -3.66 18.44
N ILE A 124 13.03 -2.60 18.87
CA ILE A 124 13.11 -1.32 18.17
C ILE A 124 13.72 -1.52 16.78
N ALA A 125 14.82 -2.26 16.68
CA ALA A 125 15.47 -2.54 15.41
C ALA A 125 14.56 -3.31 14.44
N LYS A 126 13.74 -4.26 14.91
CA LYS A 126 12.77 -4.99 14.09
C LYS A 126 11.56 -4.16 13.67
N ALA A 127 11.03 -3.31 14.54
CA ALA A 127 9.92 -2.42 14.21
C ALA A 127 10.34 -1.33 13.22
N VAL A 128 11.54 -0.79 13.38
CA VAL A 128 12.12 0.25 12.51
C VAL A 128 12.64 -0.33 11.19
N LEU A 129 13.37 -1.45 11.23
CA LEU A 129 13.94 -2.09 10.05
C LEU A 129 12.91 -2.96 9.28
N GLY A 130 11.86 -3.43 9.93
CA GLY A 130 10.80 -4.23 9.31
C GLY A 130 9.84 -3.45 8.43
N SER A 131 9.84 -2.12 8.50
CA SER A 131 8.95 -1.27 7.69
C SER A 131 9.43 -1.08 6.24
N GLY A 132 10.64 -1.56 5.89
CA GLY A 132 11.21 -1.41 4.55
C GLY A 132 11.49 0.04 4.15
N ASP A 133 11.56 0.95 5.13
CA ASP A 133 11.82 2.36 4.88
C ASP A 133 13.25 2.55 4.32
N PRO A 134 13.42 3.43 3.33
CA PRO A 134 14.73 3.72 2.78
C PRO A 134 15.61 4.41 3.83
N LEU A 135 16.92 4.13 3.79
CA LEU A 135 17.93 4.76 4.65
C LEU A 135 17.91 6.30 4.64
N PHE A 136 17.29 6.88 3.61
CA PHE A 136 17.19 8.34 3.41
C PHE A 136 15.79 8.90 3.70
N TYR A 137 14.90 8.11 4.30
CA TYR A 137 13.61 8.63 4.77
C TYR A 137 13.82 9.16 6.20
N PRO A 138 13.81 10.49 6.39
CA PRO A 138 14.09 11.08 7.69
C PRO A 138 13.14 10.55 8.74
N MET A 139 13.70 10.02 9.82
CA MET A 139 12.94 9.51 10.96
C MET A 139 13.45 10.20 12.22
N GLN A 140 12.55 10.84 12.93
CA GLN A 140 12.81 11.49 14.21
C GLN A 140 12.08 10.75 15.33
N PHE A 141 12.73 10.61 16.48
CA PHE A 141 12.10 10.10 17.71
C PHE A 141 12.07 11.20 18.76
N VAL A 142 10.90 11.41 19.34
CA VAL A 142 10.63 12.42 20.39
C VAL A 142 10.13 11.75 21.67
N ASP A 143 10.25 12.43 22.80
CA ASP A 143 9.81 11.88 24.09
C ASP A 143 8.29 11.81 24.19
N SER A 144 7.58 12.89 23.83
CA SER A 144 6.13 12.97 23.66
C SER A 144 5.85 13.43 22.23
N LEU A 145 5.02 12.68 21.53
CA LEU A 145 4.59 13.03 20.18
C LEU A 145 3.53 14.13 20.22
N GLY A 146 2.69 14.13 21.28
CA GLY A 146 1.71 15.19 21.53
C GLY A 146 2.36 16.56 21.72
N ASP A 147 3.38 16.65 22.60
CA ASP A 147 4.12 17.91 22.81
C ASP A 147 4.82 18.37 21.53
N TYR A 148 5.42 17.44 20.79
CA TYR A 148 6.03 17.78 19.51
C TYR A 148 5.02 18.38 18.52
N LEU A 149 3.79 17.85 18.46
CA LEU A 149 2.75 18.31 17.54
C LEU A 149 2.16 19.67 17.92
N LEU A 150 2.26 20.11 19.18
CA LEU A 150 1.89 21.47 19.58
C LEU A 150 2.77 22.51 18.90
N ASP A 151 4.09 22.25 18.86
CA ASP A 151 5.06 23.16 18.26
C ASP A 151 5.21 22.92 16.74
N ASN A 152 4.93 21.73 16.26
CA ASN A 152 5.11 21.30 14.87
C ASN A 152 3.85 20.59 14.36
N PRO A 153 2.77 21.30 14.06
CA PRO A 153 1.55 20.70 13.53
C PRO A 153 1.81 19.97 12.22
N VAL A 154 1.30 18.75 12.07
CA VAL A 154 1.48 17.91 10.89
C VAL A 154 0.17 17.25 10.49
N ALA A 155 -0.16 17.31 9.21
CA ALA A 155 -1.28 16.61 8.57
C ALA A 155 -0.76 15.38 7.78
N PRO A 156 -0.61 14.20 8.40
CA PRO A 156 -0.06 13.02 7.75
C PRO A 156 -1.13 12.26 6.96
N PRO A 157 -0.77 11.54 5.90
CA PRO A 157 -1.67 10.58 5.25
C PRO A 157 -1.96 9.35 6.12
N LYS A 158 -1.09 9.04 7.12
CA LYS A 158 -1.25 7.85 7.97
C LYS A 158 -0.51 7.98 9.29
N LEU A 159 -1.13 7.42 10.36
CA LEU A 159 -0.49 7.08 11.62
C LEU A 159 -0.39 5.55 11.75
N GLU A 160 0.60 5.08 12.48
CA GLU A 160 0.75 3.69 12.90
C GLU A 160 0.91 3.62 14.41
N ALA A 161 0.26 2.66 15.06
CA ALA A 161 0.44 2.37 16.47
C ALA A 161 0.78 0.88 16.65
N PHE A 162 1.85 0.59 17.38
CA PHE A 162 2.35 -0.75 17.63
C PHE A 162 2.20 -1.08 19.11
N PHE A 163 1.59 -2.21 19.40
CA PHE A 163 1.31 -2.68 20.75
C PHE A 163 2.10 -3.96 21.02
N THR A 164 2.41 -4.18 22.29
CA THR A 164 3.01 -5.43 22.79
C THR A 164 2.01 -6.29 23.54
N ASN A 165 0.86 -5.70 23.89
CA ASN A 165 -0.19 -6.30 24.68
C ASN A 165 -1.50 -6.28 23.89
N GLU A 166 -2.11 -7.44 23.72
CA GLU A 166 -3.37 -7.61 22.97
C GLU A 166 -4.54 -6.86 23.62
N LYS A 167 -4.57 -6.75 24.94
CA LYS A 167 -5.61 -5.99 25.65
C LYS A 167 -5.52 -4.50 25.33
N GLU A 168 -4.30 -3.93 25.39
CA GLU A 168 -4.06 -2.53 25.04
C GLU A 168 -4.40 -2.26 23.57
N PHE A 169 -4.04 -3.18 22.67
CA PHE A 169 -4.39 -3.12 21.26
C PHE A 169 -5.92 -3.07 21.05
N ASN A 170 -6.67 -3.98 21.67
CA ASN A 170 -8.12 -4.04 21.51
C ASN A 170 -8.81 -2.82 22.13
N ASN A 171 -8.36 -2.36 23.29
CA ASN A 171 -8.89 -1.15 23.92
C ASN A 171 -8.63 0.09 23.07
N ALA A 172 -7.42 0.27 22.54
CA ALA A 172 -7.08 1.38 21.67
C ALA A 172 -7.89 1.35 20.36
N TYR A 173 -8.04 0.17 19.75
CA TYR A 173 -8.87 0.00 18.54
C TYR A 173 -10.31 0.43 18.78
N GLN A 174 -10.93 -0.04 19.87
CA GLN A 174 -12.30 0.31 20.23
C GLN A 174 -12.42 1.82 20.52
N THR A 175 -11.55 2.36 21.37
CA THR A 175 -11.55 3.79 21.73
C THR A 175 -11.43 4.68 20.50
N LEU A 176 -10.49 4.39 19.60
CA LEU A 176 -10.31 5.19 18.39
C LEU A 176 -11.52 5.11 17.45
N THR A 177 -12.10 3.93 17.29
CA THR A 177 -13.24 3.71 16.41
C THR A 177 -14.50 4.42 16.92
N GLU A 178 -14.71 4.45 18.24
CA GLU A 178 -15.84 5.12 18.88
C GLU A 178 -15.67 6.64 18.94
N ALA A 179 -14.45 7.12 19.27
CA ALA A 179 -14.19 8.54 19.46
C ALA A 179 -14.05 9.32 18.14
N PHE A 180 -13.62 8.68 17.05
CA PHE A 180 -13.29 9.35 15.80
C PHE A 180 -14.04 8.74 14.60
N PRO A 181 -15.27 9.15 14.30
CA PRO A 181 -16.05 8.59 13.20
C PRO A 181 -15.49 8.94 11.81
N ASP A 182 -14.64 9.96 11.71
CA ASP A 182 -14.08 10.45 10.45
C ASP A 182 -12.68 9.88 10.12
N ILE A 183 -12.28 8.83 10.82
CA ILE A 183 -11.07 8.09 10.49
C ILE A 183 -11.38 6.65 10.05
N THR A 184 -10.38 6.03 9.45
CA THR A 184 -10.34 4.58 9.21
C THR A 184 -9.27 3.98 10.12
N VAL A 185 -9.63 3.03 10.96
CA VAL A 185 -8.70 2.25 11.78
C VAL A 185 -8.66 0.84 11.24
N SER A 186 -7.50 0.36 10.83
CA SER A 186 -7.29 -0.96 10.25
C SER A 186 -6.32 -1.78 11.09
N ASN A 187 -6.70 -3.03 11.37
CA ASN A 187 -5.76 -4.04 11.88
C ASN A 187 -5.11 -4.74 10.67
N VAL A 188 -3.84 -4.46 10.42
CA VAL A 188 -3.15 -4.92 9.20
C VAL A 188 -2.41 -6.24 9.41
N ASP A 189 -2.08 -6.58 10.65
CA ASP A 189 -1.31 -7.77 10.96
C ASP A 189 -1.66 -8.27 12.37
N ASN A 190 -2.52 -9.27 12.44
CA ASN A 190 -2.93 -9.88 13.70
C ASN A 190 -1.73 -10.43 14.52
N GLN A 191 -0.61 -10.74 13.87
CA GLN A 191 0.60 -11.23 14.58
C GLN A 191 1.43 -10.09 15.18
N ARG A 192 1.29 -8.85 14.68
CA ARG A 192 2.12 -7.71 15.11
C ARG A 192 1.39 -6.71 16.00
N GLN A 193 0.10 -6.91 16.26
CA GLN A 193 -0.72 -5.98 17.06
C GLN A 193 -0.50 -4.54 16.61
N LYS A 194 -0.68 -4.30 15.29
CA LYS A 194 -0.44 -3.01 14.63
C LYS A 194 -1.74 -2.41 14.15
N LEU A 195 -2.03 -1.18 14.56
CA LEU A 195 -3.09 -0.35 13.97
C LEU A 195 -2.51 0.58 12.91
N GLU A 196 -3.19 0.68 11.79
CA GLU A 196 -3.01 1.76 10.81
C GLU A 196 -4.23 2.66 10.84
N ILE A 197 -3.99 3.96 10.99
CA ILE A 197 -5.02 4.98 11.18
C ILE A 197 -4.83 6.01 10.06
N GLY A 198 -5.90 6.28 9.32
CA GLY A 198 -5.90 7.23 8.23
C GLY A 198 -7.24 7.94 8.07
N PRO A 199 -7.36 8.86 7.11
CA PRO A 199 -8.61 9.54 6.82
C PRO A 199 -9.72 8.55 6.44
N ARG A 200 -10.97 8.89 6.75
CA ARG A 200 -12.14 8.08 6.41
C ARG A 200 -12.22 7.80 4.91
N GLY A 201 -12.60 6.58 4.56
CA GLY A 201 -12.80 6.15 3.18
C GLY A 201 -11.52 5.92 2.37
N VAL A 202 -10.36 6.08 2.97
CA VAL A 202 -9.08 5.73 2.34
C VAL A 202 -8.88 4.22 2.37
N SER A 203 -8.62 3.64 1.20
CA SER A 203 -8.27 2.24 1.03
C SER A 203 -7.48 2.06 -0.27
N LYS A 204 -6.82 0.91 -0.44
CA LYS A 204 -6.16 0.55 -1.71
C LYS A 204 -7.13 0.60 -2.89
N LEU A 205 -8.39 0.17 -2.70
CA LEU A 205 -9.43 0.24 -3.72
C LEU A 205 -9.80 1.68 -4.08
N THR A 206 -10.00 2.57 -3.09
CA THR A 206 -10.33 3.98 -3.39
C THR A 206 -9.21 4.67 -4.13
N GLY A 207 -7.95 4.44 -3.75
CA GLY A 207 -6.79 4.93 -4.50
C GLY A 207 -6.76 4.38 -5.94
N LEU A 208 -7.02 3.09 -6.12
CA LEU A 208 -7.06 2.46 -7.44
C LEU A 208 -8.21 3.00 -8.31
N ARG A 209 -9.38 3.28 -7.72
CA ARG A 209 -10.50 3.92 -8.43
C ARG A 209 -10.16 5.33 -8.91
N ILE A 210 -9.53 6.13 -8.07
CA ILE A 210 -9.08 7.49 -8.43
C ILE A 210 -8.09 7.43 -9.58
N LEU A 211 -7.06 6.59 -9.51
CA LEU A 211 -6.11 6.42 -10.59
C LEU A 211 -6.77 5.91 -11.87
N SER A 212 -7.67 4.95 -11.76
CA SER A 212 -8.48 4.39 -12.85
C SER A 212 -9.28 5.48 -13.59
N GLN A 213 -9.93 6.36 -12.85
CA GLN A 213 -10.68 7.50 -13.39
C GLN A 213 -9.77 8.50 -14.09
N GLN A 214 -8.65 8.88 -13.49
CA GLN A 214 -7.66 9.80 -14.08
C GLN A 214 -7.08 9.29 -15.40
N LEU A 215 -6.87 7.97 -15.50
CA LEU A 215 -6.33 7.35 -16.71
C LEU A 215 -7.40 6.99 -17.76
N GLY A 216 -8.69 7.08 -17.43
CA GLY A 216 -9.76 6.59 -18.29
C GLY A 216 -9.67 5.07 -18.54
N ILE A 217 -9.17 4.30 -17.57
CA ILE A 217 -9.06 2.84 -17.64
C ILE A 217 -9.99 2.23 -16.59
N PRO A 218 -11.15 1.67 -16.95
CA PRO A 218 -12.08 1.14 -15.98
C PRO A 218 -11.51 -0.10 -15.27
N LEU A 219 -11.94 -0.34 -14.02
CA LEU A 219 -11.50 -1.49 -13.23
C LEU A 219 -11.80 -2.83 -13.92
N SER A 220 -12.86 -2.92 -14.71
CA SER A 220 -13.16 -4.09 -15.55
C SER A 220 -12.09 -4.43 -16.60
N LYS A 221 -11.17 -3.49 -16.89
CA LYS A 221 -10.00 -3.70 -17.77
C LYS A 221 -8.68 -3.68 -16.98
N THR A 222 -8.75 -3.87 -15.67
CA THR A 222 -7.61 -3.90 -14.77
C THR A 222 -7.41 -5.30 -14.22
N VAL A 223 -6.17 -5.77 -14.23
CA VAL A 223 -5.74 -6.93 -13.43
C VAL A 223 -5.20 -6.42 -12.11
N VAL A 224 -5.68 -6.98 -11.02
CA VAL A 224 -5.18 -6.69 -9.67
C VAL A 224 -4.58 -7.95 -9.09
N ILE A 225 -3.41 -7.85 -8.48
CA ILE A 225 -2.78 -8.95 -7.77
C ILE A 225 -2.36 -8.53 -6.37
N GLY A 226 -2.77 -9.33 -5.38
CA GLY A 226 -2.53 -9.07 -3.96
C GLY A 226 -2.50 -10.34 -3.11
N ASP A 227 -2.22 -10.18 -1.82
CA ASP A 227 -2.05 -11.33 -0.90
C ASP A 227 -2.67 -11.13 0.48
N SER A 228 -3.10 -9.94 0.85
CA SER A 228 -3.56 -9.61 2.19
C SER A 228 -5.06 -9.27 2.25
N PRO A 229 -5.71 -9.33 3.43
CA PRO A 229 -7.10 -8.87 3.59
C PRO A 229 -7.34 -7.44 3.11
N GLY A 230 -6.35 -6.55 3.27
CA GLY A 230 -6.42 -5.17 2.75
C GLY A 230 -6.47 -5.07 1.21
N ASP A 231 -6.18 -6.16 0.49
CA ASP A 231 -6.24 -6.23 -0.96
C ASP A 231 -7.58 -6.75 -1.47
N MET A 232 -8.38 -7.43 -0.62
CA MET A 232 -9.63 -8.06 -1.04
C MET A 232 -10.58 -7.11 -1.78
N PRO A 233 -10.84 -5.87 -1.31
CA PRO A 233 -11.76 -4.99 -2.01
C PRO A 233 -11.31 -4.63 -3.42
N MET A 234 -9.99 -4.48 -3.67
CA MET A 234 -9.49 -4.19 -5.02
C MET A 234 -9.43 -5.44 -5.90
N ILE A 235 -9.19 -6.62 -5.31
CA ILE A 235 -9.25 -7.92 -6.00
C ILE A 235 -10.67 -8.17 -6.53
N GLU A 236 -11.70 -8.01 -5.69
CA GLU A 236 -13.10 -8.19 -6.07
C GLU A 236 -13.59 -7.19 -7.12
N ALA A 237 -13.09 -5.95 -7.07
CA ALA A 237 -13.53 -4.90 -7.99
C ALA A 237 -12.85 -4.95 -9.37
N ALA A 238 -11.83 -5.77 -9.54
CA ALA A 238 -11.02 -5.86 -10.77
C ALA A 238 -11.74 -6.61 -11.90
N GLY A 239 -11.27 -6.41 -13.14
CA GLY A 239 -11.68 -7.25 -14.27
C GLY A 239 -11.04 -8.65 -14.24
N LEU A 240 -9.92 -8.78 -13.51
CA LEU A 240 -9.32 -10.04 -13.08
C LEU A 240 -8.63 -9.82 -11.74
N GLY A 241 -9.22 -10.33 -10.69
CA GLY A 241 -8.67 -10.34 -9.35
C GLY A 241 -7.82 -11.59 -9.10
N VAL A 242 -6.57 -11.39 -8.70
CA VAL A 242 -5.61 -12.49 -8.51
C VAL A 242 -5.10 -12.50 -7.07
N ALA A 243 -5.22 -13.63 -6.40
CA ALA A 243 -4.61 -13.87 -5.10
C ALA A 243 -3.29 -14.63 -5.27
N MET A 244 -2.31 -14.29 -4.43
CA MET A 244 -1.08 -15.06 -4.31
C MET A 244 -1.32 -16.39 -3.59
N TRP A 245 -0.49 -17.43 -3.87
CA TRP A 245 -0.59 -18.69 -3.14
C TRP A 245 -0.35 -18.58 -1.63
N ASN A 246 0.52 -17.67 -1.23
CA ASN A 246 0.79 -17.36 0.19
C ASN A 246 -0.32 -16.57 0.89
N SER A 247 -1.39 -16.17 0.20
CA SER A 247 -2.53 -15.46 0.78
C SER A 247 -3.31 -16.34 1.77
N PRO A 248 -3.96 -15.74 2.78
CA PRO A 248 -4.97 -16.39 3.60
C PRO A 248 -6.14 -16.94 2.77
N LYS A 249 -6.91 -17.85 3.36
CA LYS A 249 -8.03 -18.51 2.64
C LYS A 249 -9.11 -17.52 2.20
N GLU A 250 -9.41 -16.52 3.00
CA GLU A 250 -10.41 -15.48 2.71
C GLU A 250 -10.04 -14.67 1.46
N VAL A 251 -8.77 -14.31 1.28
CA VAL A 251 -8.30 -13.59 0.08
C VAL A 251 -8.42 -14.45 -1.17
N LYS A 252 -8.09 -15.75 -1.05
CA LYS A 252 -8.21 -16.69 -2.17
C LYS A 252 -9.65 -16.92 -2.60
N LYS A 253 -10.62 -16.82 -1.66
CA LYS A 253 -12.04 -17.03 -1.94
C LYS A 253 -12.66 -15.91 -2.80
N VAL A 254 -12.16 -14.69 -2.68
CA VAL A 254 -12.68 -13.53 -3.42
C VAL A 254 -11.98 -13.31 -4.75
N ALA A 255 -10.89 -14.01 -5.01
CA ALA A 255 -10.11 -13.89 -6.24
C ALA A 255 -10.69 -14.78 -7.37
N ASP A 256 -10.66 -14.25 -8.61
CA ASP A 256 -11.01 -15.02 -9.80
C ASP A 256 -9.97 -16.10 -10.08
N TRP A 257 -8.73 -15.89 -9.67
CA TRP A 257 -7.63 -16.81 -9.91
C TRP A 257 -6.56 -16.76 -8.81
N VAL A 258 -5.94 -17.91 -8.53
CA VAL A 258 -4.85 -18.02 -7.57
C VAL A 258 -3.55 -18.36 -8.30
N THR A 259 -2.55 -17.48 -8.17
CA THR A 259 -1.23 -17.68 -8.75
C THR A 259 -0.28 -18.39 -7.78
N ARG A 260 1.01 -18.54 -8.15
CA ARG A 260 2.06 -19.08 -7.29
C ARG A 260 2.39 -18.13 -6.14
N SER A 261 3.21 -18.56 -5.17
CA SER A 261 3.65 -17.69 -4.09
C SER A 261 4.61 -16.60 -4.57
N ASN A 262 4.80 -15.59 -3.76
CA ASN A 262 5.77 -14.52 -3.99
C ASN A 262 7.21 -15.04 -4.11
N ASP A 263 7.56 -16.12 -3.41
CA ASP A 263 8.89 -16.77 -3.52
C ASP A 263 9.03 -17.65 -4.79
N GLN A 264 7.92 -17.96 -5.47
CA GLN A 264 7.86 -18.83 -6.66
C GLN A 264 7.51 -18.07 -7.95
N ASN A 265 7.88 -16.80 -8.07
CA ASN A 265 7.58 -15.97 -9.24
C ASN A 265 6.07 -15.85 -9.56
N GLY A 266 5.20 -15.75 -8.55
CA GLY A 266 3.75 -15.72 -8.76
C GLY A 266 3.27 -14.60 -9.66
N VAL A 267 3.83 -13.39 -9.53
CA VAL A 267 3.52 -12.24 -10.42
C VAL A 267 3.93 -12.54 -11.87
N ALA A 268 5.14 -13.08 -12.08
CA ALA A 268 5.61 -13.41 -13.42
C ALA A 268 4.78 -14.53 -14.07
N TYR A 269 4.37 -15.52 -13.27
CA TYR A 269 3.51 -16.61 -13.75
C TYR A 269 2.14 -16.08 -14.16
N MET A 270 1.49 -15.25 -13.34
CA MET A 270 0.24 -14.59 -13.69
C MET A 270 0.35 -13.78 -14.99
N ILE A 271 1.39 -12.96 -15.13
CA ILE A 271 1.61 -12.18 -16.35
C ILE A 271 1.71 -13.08 -17.59
N LYS A 272 2.47 -14.17 -17.52
CA LYS A 272 2.62 -15.10 -18.65
C LYS A 272 1.29 -15.75 -19.04
N GLU A 273 0.46 -16.13 -18.09
CA GLU A 273 -0.82 -16.79 -18.38
C GLU A 273 -1.83 -15.81 -19.01
N HIS A 274 -1.95 -14.61 -18.51
CA HIS A 274 -3.04 -13.69 -18.87
C HIS A 274 -2.67 -12.65 -19.93
N PHE A 275 -1.38 -12.28 -20.07
CA PHE A 275 -0.95 -11.26 -21.01
C PHE A 275 -0.20 -11.80 -22.24
N ARG A 276 0.20 -13.09 -22.28
CA ARG A 276 0.99 -13.65 -23.39
C ARG A 276 0.31 -13.48 -24.75
N LYS A 277 -0.99 -13.76 -24.81
CA LYS A 277 -1.78 -13.70 -26.07
C LYS A 277 -2.33 -12.30 -26.38
N GLN A 278 -2.17 -11.33 -25.47
CA GLN A 278 -2.65 -9.98 -25.68
C GLN A 278 -1.73 -9.24 -26.66
N GLN A 279 -2.31 -8.64 -27.72
CA GLN A 279 -1.61 -7.77 -28.63
C GLN A 279 -1.28 -6.40 -27.99
N ARG A 280 -0.38 -5.63 -28.61
CA ARG A 280 -0.09 -4.26 -28.18
C ARG A 280 -1.36 -3.40 -28.28
N ILE A 281 -1.56 -2.52 -27.35
CA ILE A 281 -2.76 -1.68 -27.26
C ILE A 281 -2.85 -0.72 -28.45
N ASP A 282 -1.75 -0.13 -28.90
CA ASP A 282 -1.70 0.76 -30.08
C ASP A 282 -2.18 0.05 -31.33
N PHE A 283 -1.69 -1.15 -31.60
CA PHE A 283 -2.12 -1.93 -32.75
C PHE A 283 -3.63 -2.11 -32.79
N LEU A 284 -4.27 -2.30 -31.63
CA LEU A 284 -5.72 -2.44 -31.52
C LEU A 284 -6.49 -1.11 -31.71
N ARG A 285 -5.83 0.04 -31.43
CA ARG A 285 -6.41 1.36 -31.72
C ARG A 285 -6.40 1.66 -33.23
N THR A 286 -5.33 1.29 -33.93
CA THR A 286 -5.19 1.49 -35.37
C THR A 286 -6.26 0.72 -36.15
N ILE A 287 -6.55 -0.51 -35.77
CA ILE A 287 -7.60 -1.34 -36.39
C ILE A 287 -9.02 -0.74 -36.24
N LYS A 288 -9.28 0.04 -35.21
CA LYS A 288 -10.60 0.68 -34.98
C LYS A 288 -10.82 1.96 -35.79
N ILE A 289 -9.78 2.53 -36.36
CA ILE A 289 -9.86 3.77 -37.15
C ILE A 289 -10.18 3.46 -38.63
N GLU A 290 -9.96 2.22 -39.07
CA GLU A 290 -10.24 1.79 -40.46
C GLU A 290 -11.66 1.18 -40.66
N LYS A 291 -12.56 1.36 -39.71
CA LYS A 291 -14.00 1.03 -39.78
C LYS A 291 -14.83 2.28 -39.60
#